data_21fde9c26dd8ca40a7b08f995880dd4b
#
_entry.id   21fde9c26dd8ca40a7b08f995880dd4b
#
_cell.length_a   1.000
_cell.length_b   1.000
_cell.length_c   1.000
_cell.angle_alpha   90.00
_cell.angle_beta   90.00
_cell.angle_gamma   90.00
#
_symmetry.space_group_name_H-M   'P 1'
#
loop_
_entity.id
_entity.type
_entity.pdbx_description
1 polymer ?
#
loop_
_entity_poly.entity_id
_entity_poly.type
_entity_poly.pdbx_seq_one_letter_code
_entity_poly.pdbx_strand_id
1 'polypeptide(L)'
;MNYNKAVFEAAYGTSKQLPKDENIEFAFSGHSNVGKSSLMNAIFGRKALARVSSQPGKTVTVNFYDVEGVKFVDLPGYGYAKVSQSDKKRWSDLVEGYLMSDRDIRLVVQLVDSRHVPTKDDIQMINFMIDNEMPFVIALTKCDKLNKSERKKRENAFMEEIPCADQITMMWTSTETGEGISDLKEIFEDLACDEEEKA
;
A
#
# COMPACT_ATOMS: atom_id res chain seq x y z
N MET A 1 5.66 -13.12 -12.59
CA MET A 1 4.18 -13.19 -12.35
C MET A 1 3.40 -12.59 -13.51
N ASN A 2 2.22 -13.16 -13.86
CA ASN A 2 1.34 -12.57 -14.89
C ASN A 2 0.24 -11.71 -14.21
N TYR A 3 0.53 -10.46 -13.98
CA TYR A 3 -0.37 -9.51 -13.30
C TYR A 3 -1.73 -9.33 -13.98
N ASN A 4 -1.82 -9.58 -15.31
CA ASN A 4 -3.09 -9.49 -16.03
C ASN A 4 -4.09 -10.60 -15.63
N LYS A 5 -3.63 -11.65 -14.95
CA LYS A 5 -4.47 -12.71 -14.37
C LYS A 5 -5.02 -12.35 -13.00
N ALA A 6 -4.72 -11.15 -12.47
CA ALA A 6 -5.24 -10.72 -11.19
C ALA A 6 -6.76 -10.87 -11.11
N VAL A 7 -7.24 -11.47 -10.04
CA VAL A 7 -8.67 -11.64 -9.74
C VAL A 7 -8.98 -11.16 -8.32
N PHE A 8 -10.13 -10.52 -8.15
CA PHE A 8 -10.63 -10.23 -6.81
C PHE A 8 -11.05 -11.54 -6.16
N GLU A 9 -10.56 -11.81 -4.95
CA GLU A 9 -10.83 -13.04 -4.22
C GLU A 9 -11.89 -12.82 -3.13
N ALA A 10 -11.63 -11.92 -2.19
CA ALA A 10 -12.49 -11.69 -1.04
C ALA A 10 -12.31 -10.32 -0.41
N ALA A 11 -13.26 -9.93 0.44
CA ALA A 11 -13.21 -8.74 1.28
C ALA A 11 -13.65 -9.07 2.70
N TYR A 12 -12.87 -8.62 3.69
CA TYR A 12 -13.13 -8.88 5.10
C TYR A 12 -13.26 -7.60 5.90
N GLY A 13 -14.31 -7.50 6.72
CA GLY A 13 -14.63 -6.31 7.51
C GLY A 13 -14.13 -6.34 8.94
N THR A 14 -13.59 -7.47 9.40
CA THR A 14 -13.00 -7.63 10.74
C THR A 14 -11.79 -8.56 10.69
N SER A 15 -10.83 -8.38 11.58
CA SER A 15 -9.64 -9.23 11.67
C SER A 15 -9.96 -10.71 11.95
N LYS A 16 -11.06 -10.98 12.65
CA LYS A 16 -11.53 -12.36 12.94
C LYS A 16 -12.02 -13.12 11.70
N GLN A 17 -12.38 -12.42 10.64
CA GLN A 17 -12.83 -13.03 9.38
C GLN A 17 -11.68 -13.36 8.44
N LEU A 18 -10.47 -12.85 8.71
CA LEU A 18 -9.31 -13.09 7.87
C LEU A 18 -9.00 -14.58 7.83
N PRO A 19 -8.85 -15.21 6.66
CA PRO A 19 -8.48 -16.61 6.56
C PRO A 19 -7.05 -16.79 7.08
N LYS A 20 -6.75 -17.99 7.58
CA LYS A 20 -5.36 -18.41 7.73
C LYS A 20 -4.86 -18.75 6.32
N ASP A 21 -3.86 -18.04 5.87
CA ASP A 21 -3.28 -18.22 4.56
C ASP A 21 -1.75 -18.26 4.69
N GLU A 22 -1.12 -19.18 3.97
CA GLU A 22 0.33 -19.35 3.94
C GLU A 22 0.94 -18.75 2.66
N ASN A 23 0.09 -18.11 1.82
CA ASN A 23 0.56 -17.48 0.59
C ASN A 23 1.36 -16.20 0.89
N ILE A 24 2.30 -15.90 0.00
CA ILE A 24 3.02 -14.62 0.00
C ILE A 24 2.03 -13.48 -0.19
N GLU A 25 2.15 -12.44 0.65
CA GLU A 25 1.29 -11.28 0.61
C GLU A 25 2.07 -9.97 0.40
N PHE A 26 1.56 -9.13 -0.50
CA PHE A 26 1.99 -7.74 -0.71
C PHE A 26 0.84 -6.80 -0.33
N ALA A 27 1.02 -6.02 0.74
CA ALA A 27 -0.03 -5.14 1.24
C ALA A 27 0.13 -3.70 0.74
N PHE A 28 -0.98 -3.02 0.52
CA PHE A 28 -1.02 -1.63 0.08
C PHE A 28 -1.74 -0.77 1.11
N SER A 29 -1.05 0.22 1.64
CA SER A 29 -1.53 1.17 2.63
C SER A 29 -1.43 2.61 2.13
N GLY A 30 -2.28 3.50 2.63
CA GLY A 30 -2.20 4.91 2.30
C GLY A 30 -3.46 5.68 2.63
N HIS A 31 -3.31 6.99 2.64
CA HIS A 31 -4.41 7.93 2.85
C HIS A 31 -5.50 7.78 1.78
N SER A 32 -6.75 8.04 2.16
CA SER A 32 -7.86 8.08 1.20
C SER A 32 -7.55 9.03 0.03
N ASN A 33 -7.83 8.61 -1.19
CA ASN A 33 -7.55 9.34 -2.43
C ASN A 33 -6.06 9.58 -2.74
N VAL A 34 -5.13 8.91 -2.10
CA VAL A 34 -3.70 8.97 -2.41
C VAL A 34 -3.37 8.36 -3.79
N GLY A 35 -4.24 7.49 -4.32
CA GLY A 35 -4.07 6.79 -5.59
C GLY A 35 -3.87 5.28 -5.47
N LYS A 36 -4.15 4.68 -4.29
CA LYS A 36 -3.91 3.28 -4.00
C LYS A 36 -4.57 2.32 -5.00
N SER A 37 -5.89 2.41 -5.19
CA SER A 37 -6.60 1.56 -6.16
C SER A 37 -6.16 1.82 -7.62
N SER A 38 -5.76 3.05 -7.95
CA SER A 38 -5.20 3.36 -9.27
C SER A 38 -3.85 2.70 -9.48
N LEU A 39 -2.96 2.73 -8.48
CA LEU A 39 -1.66 2.08 -8.51
C LEU A 39 -1.82 0.56 -8.66
N MET A 40 -2.67 -0.07 -7.85
CA MET A 40 -2.97 -1.50 -7.95
C MET A 40 -3.51 -1.87 -9.34
N ASN A 41 -4.45 -1.08 -9.87
CA ASN A 41 -4.97 -1.31 -11.22
C ASN A 41 -3.88 -1.18 -12.32
N ALA A 42 -2.95 -0.24 -12.17
CA ALA A 42 -1.81 -0.10 -13.07
C ALA A 42 -0.85 -1.31 -12.99
N ILE A 43 -0.58 -1.81 -11.77
CA ILE A 43 0.20 -3.04 -11.55
C ILE A 43 -0.48 -4.23 -12.21
N PHE A 44 -1.79 -4.39 -12.04
CA PHE A 44 -2.57 -5.50 -12.62
C PHE A 44 -2.82 -5.37 -14.13
N GLY A 45 -2.48 -4.22 -14.75
CA GLY A 45 -2.83 -3.95 -16.14
C GLY A 45 -4.36 -3.92 -16.38
N ARG A 46 -5.14 -3.56 -15.36
CA ARG A 46 -6.61 -3.54 -15.39
C ARG A 46 -7.15 -2.14 -15.14
N LYS A 47 -8.29 -1.81 -15.77
CA LYS A 47 -8.88 -0.45 -15.64
C LYS A 47 -9.66 -0.24 -14.33
N ALA A 48 -10.23 -1.28 -13.73
CA ALA A 48 -11.16 -1.16 -12.61
C ALA A 48 -11.31 -2.45 -11.78
N LEU A 49 -10.24 -3.23 -11.58
CA LEU A 49 -10.27 -4.41 -10.73
C LEU A 49 -10.29 -3.98 -9.25
N ALA A 50 -9.33 -3.17 -8.84
CA ALA A 50 -9.37 -2.50 -7.55
C ALA A 50 -10.32 -1.30 -7.63
N ARG A 51 -11.32 -1.28 -6.75
CA ARG A 51 -12.36 -0.24 -6.79
C ARG A 51 -11.84 1.06 -6.20
N VAL A 52 -11.90 2.12 -6.98
CA VAL A 52 -11.68 3.49 -6.48
C VAL A 52 -12.93 3.85 -5.64
N SER A 53 -12.81 3.83 -4.31
CA SER A 53 -13.92 4.25 -3.45
C SER A 53 -14.02 5.77 -3.47
N SER A 54 -15.09 6.29 -4.07
CA SER A 54 -15.39 7.73 -4.12
C SER A 54 -16.31 8.19 -2.98
N GLN A 55 -16.79 7.29 -2.11
CA GLN A 55 -17.74 7.64 -1.05
C GLN A 55 -17.17 7.35 0.34
N PRO A 56 -17.06 8.37 1.22
CA PRO A 56 -16.76 8.19 2.63
C PRO A 56 -17.88 7.41 3.32
N GLY A 57 -17.55 6.46 4.20
CA GLY A 57 -18.53 5.80 5.06
C GLY A 57 -19.07 4.45 4.56
N LYS A 58 -18.59 3.91 3.44
CA LYS A 58 -18.84 2.50 3.09
C LYS A 58 -17.91 1.58 3.87
N THR A 59 -18.36 0.36 4.07
CA THR A 59 -17.76 -0.71 4.87
C THR A 59 -16.24 -0.75 4.72
N VAL A 60 -15.54 -0.52 5.83
CA VAL A 60 -14.09 -0.66 5.95
C VAL A 60 -13.75 -2.14 5.76
N THR A 61 -13.04 -2.49 4.69
CA THR A 61 -12.64 -3.87 4.39
C THR A 61 -11.18 -3.93 3.97
N VAL A 62 -10.53 -5.04 4.30
CA VAL A 62 -9.30 -5.51 3.66
C VAL A 62 -9.71 -6.33 2.45
N ASN A 63 -9.20 -5.99 1.26
CA ASN A 63 -9.58 -6.65 0.02
C ASN A 63 -8.40 -7.45 -0.52
N PHE A 64 -8.64 -8.72 -0.84
CA PHE A 64 -7.65 -9.65 -1.35
C PHE A 64 -7.80 -9.83 -2.86
N TYR A 65 -6.68 -9.78 -3.56
CA TYR A 65 -6.56 -10.07 -4.98
C TYR A 65 -5.52 -11.17 -5.17
N ASP A 66 -5.84 -12.20 -5.93
CA ASP A 66 -4.92 -13.28 -6.25
C ASP A 66 -4.24 -13.03 -7.61
N VAL A 67 -2.93 -13.25 -7.66
CA VAL A 67 -2.12 -13.26 -8.87
C VAL A 67 -1.26 -14.52 -8.87
N GLU A 68 -1.77 -15.59 -9.47
CA GLU A 68 -1.05 -16.87 -9.59
C GLU A 68 -0.56 -17.43 -8.23
N GLY A 69 -1.36 -17.28 -7.17
CA GLY A 69 -1.08 -17.77 -5.82
C GLY A 69 -0.43 -16.72 -4.89
N VAL A 70 0.01 -15.58 -5.42
CA VAL A 70 0.50 -14.46 -4.61
C VAL A 70 -0.66 -13.50 -4.31
N LYS A 71 -0.81 -13.07 -3.07
CA LYS A 71 -1.89 -12.17 -2.63
C LYS A 71 -1.44 -10.71 -2.66
N PHE A 72 -2.23 -9.89 -3.32
CA PHE A 72 -2.14 -8.44 -3.28
C PHE A 72 -3.27 -7.90 -2.42
N VAL A 73 -2.93 -7.25 -1.31
CA VAL A 73 -3.90 -6.92 -0.26
C VAL A 73 -4.10 -5.42 -0.16
N ASP A 74 -5.32 -4.97 -0.48
CA ASP A 74 -5.72 -3.57 -0.42
C ASP A 74 -6.25 -3.25 0.98
N LEU A 75 -5.45 -2.58 1.80
CA LEU A 75 -5.86 -2.12 3.13
C LEU A 75 -6.82 -0.93 3.01
N PRO A 76 -7.77 -0.79 3.93
CA PRO A 76 -8.68 0.35 3.91
C PRO A 76 -7.92 1.66 4.11
N GLY A 77 -8.19 2.65 3.26
CA GLY A 77 -7.57 3.97 3.38
C GLY A 77 -7.95 4.67 4.69
N TYR A 78 -7.06 5.50 5.21
CA TYR A 78 -7.25 6.35 6.38
C TYR A 78 -7.46 7.82 6.01
N GLY A 79 -7.61 8.71 7.02
CA GLY A 79 -7.64 10.17 6.82
C GLY A 79 -8.99 10.73 6.32
N TYR A 80 -10.09 10.02 6.51
CA TYR A 80 -11.40 10.57 6.21
C TYR A 80 -11.79 11.66 7.22
N ALA A 81 -12.10 12.87 6.75
CA ALA A 81 -12.38 14.04 7.58
C ALA A 81 -13.61 13.92 8.50
N LYS A 82 -14.52 13.00 8.24
CA LYS A 82 -15.76 12.80 8.99
C LYS A 82 -15.98 11.33 9.31
N VAL A 83 -15.16 10.76 10.19
CA VAL A 83 -15.34 9.40 10.72
C VAL A 83 -15.57 9.47 12.22
N SER A 84 -16.51 8.67 12.70
CA SER A 84 -16.75 8.53 14.14
C SER A 84 -15.56 7.89 14.85
N GLN A 85 -15.44 8.07 16.17
CA GLN A 85 -14.41 7.40 16.97
C GLN A 85 -14.52 5.88 16.88
N SER A 86 -15.74 5.36 16.79
CA SER A 86 -16.01 3.93 16.62
C SER A 86 -15.50 3.40 15.27
N ASP A 87 -15.64 4.19 14.18
CA ASP A 87 -15.14 3.81 12.87
C ASP A 87 -13.61 3.84 12.80
N LYS A 88 -12.99 4.84 13.45
CA LYS A 88 -11.52 4.89 13.59
C LYS A 88 -10.99 3.67 14.33
N LYS A 89 -11.63 3.32 15.44
CA LYS A 89 -11.26 2.12 16.21
C LYS A 89 -11.44 0.85 15.37
N ARG A 90 -12.55 0.71 14.67
CA ARG A 90 -12.81 -0.43 13.79
C ARG A 90 -11.76 -0.54 12.68
N TRP A 91 -11.37 0.59 12.08
CA TRP A 91 -10.31 0.66 11.10
C TRP A 91 -8.98 0.17 11.70
N SER A 92 -8.60 0.72 12.86
CA SER A 92 -7.35 0.36 13.56
C SER A 92 -7.34 -1.12 13.91
N ASP A 93 -8.41 -1.63 14.55
CA ASP A 93 -8.55 -3.05 14.95
C ASP A 93 -8.43 -4.01 13.73
N LEU A 94 -8.92 -3.59 12.56
CA LEU A 94 -8.86 -4.39 11.33
C LEU A 94 -7.45 -4.37 10.72
N VAL A 95 -6.86 -3.18 10.55
CA VAL A 95 -5.55 -3.02 9.89
C VAL A 95 -4.43 -3.58 10.78
N GLU A 96 -4.43 -3.24 12.07
CA GLU A 96 -3.48 -3.78 13.03
C GLU A 96 -3.63 -5.31 13.16
N GLY A 97 -4.87 -5.80 13.25
CA GLY A 97 -5.14 -7.24 13.30
C GLY A 97 -4.72 -7.99 12.04
N TYR A 98 -4.69 -7.34 10.87
CA TYR A 98 -4.12 -7.91 9.65
C TYR A 98 -2.59 -7.89 9.69
N LEU A 99 -1.99 -6.72 9.93
CA LEU A 99 -0.53 -6.53 9.87
C LEU A 99 0.22 -7.32 10.96
N MET A 100 -0.40 -7.53 12.13
CA MET A 100 0.20 -8.25 13.28
C MET A 100 -0.18 -9.74 13.32
N SER A 101 -0.91 -10.24 12.34
CA SER A 101 -1.24 -11.67 12.26
C SER A 101 -0.07 -12.49 11.71
N ASP A 102 -0.10 -13.79 11.96
CA ASP A 102 0.88 -14.77 11.45
C ASP A 102 0.62 -15.02 9.96
N ARG A 103 1.17 -14.13 9.11
CA ARG A 103 1.04 -14.10 7.64
C ARG A 103 2.40 -13.85 7.01
N ASP A 104 2.61 -14.36 5.82
CA ASP A 104 3.81 -14.10 5.03
C ASP A 104 3.71 -12.76 4.27
N ILE A 105 3.66 -11.66 5.03
CA ILE A 105 3.67 -10.29 4.45
C ILE A 105 5.10 -9.95 4.06
N ARG A 106 5.44 -10.11 2.77
CA ARG A 106 6.79 -9.85 2.26
C ARG A 106 7.10 -8.37 2.06
N LEU A 107 6.08 -7.54 1.82
CA LEU A 107 6.24 -6.11 1.65
C LEU A 107 4.94 -5.35 1.90
N VAL A 108 5.04 -4.21 2.57
CA VAL A 108 3.97 -3.20 2.61
C VAL A 108 4.37 -2.03 1.69
N VAL A 109 3.55 -1.73 0.71
CA VAL A 109 3.69 -0.52 -0.11
C VAL A 109 2.89 0.60 0.55
N GLN A 110 3.59 1.53 1.19
CA GLN A 110 2.99 2.72 1.80
C GLN A 110 2.92 3.84 0.78
N LEU A 111 1.73 4.25 0.40
CA LEU A 111 1.53 5.32 -0.55
C LEU A 111 1.48 6.68 0.15
N VAL A 112 2.24 7.65 -0.38
CA VAL A 112 2.26 9.05 0.06
C VAL A 112 2.09 9.95 -1.17
N ASP A 113 1.25 10.97 -1.09
CA ASP A 113 1.08 11.93 -2.20
C ASP A 113 2.32 12.82 -2.30
N SER A 114 3.05 12.70 -3.40
CA SER A 114 4.34 13.38 -3.58
C SER A 114 4.28 14.90 -3.57
N ARG A 115 3.10 15.48 -3.78
CA ARG A 115 2.88 16.93 -3.90
C ARG A 115 2.82 17.65 -2.55
N HIS A 116 2.61 16.90 -1.47
CA HIS A 116 2.30 17.46 -0.15
C HIS A 116 3.23 16.92 0.94
N VAL A 117 3.25 17.61 2.06
CA VAL A 117 3.81 17.08 3.32
C VAL A 117 3.03 15.83 3.70
N PRO A 118 3.69 14.73 4.13
CA PRO A 118 3.00 13.56 4.65
C PRO A 118 2.04 13.94 5.76
N THR A 119 0.84 13.38 5.73
CA THR A 119 -0.16 13.65 6.77
C THR A 119 0.27 13.04 8.11
N LYS A 120 -0.35 13.48 9.21
CA LYS A 120 -0.10 12.86 10.52
C LYS A 120 -0.42 11.36 10.52
N ASP A 121 -1.45 10.97 9.78
CA ASP A 121 -1.84 9.56 9.66
C ASP A 121 -0.82 8.77 8.83
N ASP A 122 -0.20 9.38 7.79
CA ASP A 122 0.90 8.76 7.04
C ASP A 122 2.10 8.51 7.95
N ILE A 123 2.51 9.52 8.73
CA ILE A 123 3.62 9.39 9.68
C ILE A 123 3.31 8.36 10.76
N GLN A 124 2.08 8.30 11.26
CA GLN A 124 1.67 7.31 12.24
C GLN A 124 1.77 5.87 11.69
N MET A 125 1.36 5.65 10.43
CA MET A 125 1.48 4.35 9.78
C MET A 125 2.96 3.98 9.52
N ILE A 126 3.77 4.94 9.08
CA ILE A 126 5.22 4.73 8.87
C ILE A 126 5.89 4.35 10.20
N ASN A 127 5.62 5.09 11.30
CA ASN A 127 6.14 4.74 12.62
C ASN A 127 5.68 3.36 13.06
N PHE A 128 4.41 3.01 12.85
CA PHE A 128 3.90 1.67 13.18
C PHE A 128 4.69 0.56 12.47
N MET A 129 5.01 0.74 11.18
CA MET A 129 5.81 -0.24 10.44
C MET A 129 7.26 -0.29 10.92
N ILE A 130 7.88 0.85 11.26
CA ILE A 130 9.22 0.91 11.83
C ILE A 130 9.26 0.21 13.19
N ASP A 131 8.34 0.56 14.09
CA ASP A 131 8.29 0.03 15.46
C ASP A 131 8.06 -1.50 15.52
N ASN A 132 7.42 -2.05 14.49
CA ASN A 132 7.15 -3.48 14.34
C ASN A 132 8.12 -4.18 13.37
N GLU A 133 9.19 -3.53 12.94
CA GLU A 133 10.21 -4.08 12.03
C GLU A 133 9.63 -4.68 10.73
N MET A 134 8.54 -4.09 10.22
CA MET A 134 7.87 -4.60 9.03
C MET A 134 8.63 -4.22 7.76
N PRO A 135 8.74 -5.10 6.76
CA PRO A 135 9.31 -4.75 5.47
C PRO A 135 8.35 -3.81 4.70
N PHE A 136 8.82 -2.62 4.35
CA PHE A 136 8.01 -1.68 3.58
C PHE A 136 8.83 -0.77 2.67
N VAL A 137 8.17 -0.23 1.64
CA VAL A 137 8.67 0.83 0.77
C VAL A 137 7.65 1.96 0.71
N ILE A 138 8.10 3.18 0.42
CA ILE A 138 7.21 4.32 0.23
C ILE A 138 7.07 4.61 -1.26
N ALA A 139 5.85 4.50 -1.78
CA ALA A 139 5.48 4.92 -3.13
C ALA A 139 5.00 6.37 -3.11
N LEU A 140 5.82 7.29 -3.65
CA LEU A 140 5.53 8.71 -3.79
C LEU A 140 4.64 8.91 -5.03
N THR A 141 3.33 8.95 -4.82
CA THR A 141 2.34 8.94 -5.90
C THR A 141 2.15 10.29 -6.57
N LYS A 142 1.57 10.29 -7.78
CA LYS A 142 1.23 11.48 -8.57
C LYS A 142 2.45 12.35 -8.93
N CYS A 143 3.60 11.72 -9.11
CA CYS A 143 4.84 12.42 -9.41
C CYS A 143 4.81 13.16 -10.76
N ASP A 144 3.91 12.76 -11.67
CA ASP A 144 3.63 13.44 -12.94
C ASP A 144 3.10 14.88 -12.76
N LYS A 145 2.56 15.21 -11.58
CA LYS A 145 2.07 16.56 -11.26
C LYS A 145 3.17 17.53 -10.80
N LEU A 146 4.41 17.05 -10.66
CA LEU A 146 5.56 17.83 -10.22
C LEU A 146 6.53 18.03 -11.38
N ASN A 147 7.00 19.26 -11.58
CA ASN A 147 8.12 19.54 -12.46
C ASN A 147 9.46 19.15 -11.79
N LYS A 148 10.58 19.18 -12.54
CA LYS A 148 11.90 18.78 -12.06
C LYS A 148 12.35 19.54 -10.81
N SER A 149 12.08 20.86 -10.75
CA SER A 149 12.47 21.68 -9.60
C SER A 149 11.64 21.32 -8.35
N GLU A 150 10.35 21.11 -8.54
CA GLU A 150 9.44 20.69 -7.45
C GLU A 150 9.80 19.31 -6.92
N ARG A 151 10.10 18.35 -7.81
CA ARG A 151 10.60 17.02 -7.39
C ARG A 151 11.83 17.13 -6.52
N LYS A 152 12.83 17.92 -6.93
CA LYS A 152 14.07 18.10 -6.14
C LYS A 152 13.80 18.73 -4.78
N LYS A 153 12.88 19.69 -4.70
CA LYS A 153 12.45 20.27 -3.42
C LYS A 153 11.76 19.24 -2.53
N ARG A 154 10.83 18.45 -3.10
CA ARG A 154 10.13 17.40 -2.34
C ARG A 154 11.07 16.27 -1.89
N GLU A 155 12.01 15.86 -2.73
CA GLU A 155 13.03 14.87 -2.38
C GLU A 155 13.81 15.29 -1.12
N ASN A 156 14.30 16.54 -1.10
CA ASN A 156 15.00 17.05 0.07
C ASN A 156 14.09 17.17 1.31
N ALA A 157 12.84 17.62 1.11
CA ALA A 157 11.89 17.76 2.20
C ALA A 157 11.49 16.41 2.82
N PHE A 158 11.31 15.36 2.03
CA PHE A 158 10.99 14.03 2.54
C PHE A 158 12.08 13.47 3.47
N MET A 159 13.34 13.83 3.24
CA MET A 159 14.44 13.43 4.12
C MET A 159 14.32 14.02 5.54
N GLU A 160 13.58 15.13 5.71
CA GLU A 160 13.32 15.77 7.01
C GLU A 160 11.92 15.42 7.56
N GLU A 161 10.96 15.19 6.66
CA GLU A 161 9.55 15.00 7.01
C GLU A 161 9.20 13.55 7.36
N ILE A 162 9.96 12.57 6.84
CA ILE A 162 9.72 11.14 7.03
C ILE A 162 10.71 10.58 8.06
N PRO A 163 10.25 9.90 9.12
CA PRO A 163 11.13 9.25 10.08
C PRO A 163 12.04 8.21 9.41
N CYS A 164 13.33 8.19 9.76
CA CYS A 164 14.32 7.25 9.22
C CYS A 164 14.40 7.23 7.67
N ALA A 165 14.15 8.38 7.04
CA ALA A 165 14.07 8.50 5.58
C ALA A 165 15.32 7.98 4.83
N ASP A 166 16.50 8.09 5.47
CA ASP A 166 17.78 7.59 4.95
C ASP A 166 17.90 6.05 4.93
N GLN A 167 17.01 5.35 5.63
CA GLN A 167 16.96 3.88 5.73
C GLN A 167 15.78 3.28 4.95
N ILE A 168 14.87 4.11 4.44
CA ILE A 168 13.65 3.67 3.79
C ILE A 168 13.75 3.86 2.28
N THR A 169 13.47 2.82 1.52
CA THR A 169 13.36 2.93 0.06
C THR A 169 12.12 3.75 -0.30
N MET A 170 12.35 4.89 -0.95
CA MET A 170 11.29 5.74 -1.50
C MET A 170 11.38 5.77 -3.02
N MET A 171 10.26 5.59 -3.70
CA MET A 171 10.21 5.56 -5.16
C MET A 171 9.10 6.44 -5.72
N TRP A 172 9.42 7.16 -6.78
CA TRP A 172 8.46 7.98 -7.50
C TRP A 172 7.51 7.10 -8.30
N THR A 173 6.21 7.36 -8.21
CA THR A 173 5.21 6.59 -8.96
C THR A 173 4.16 7.49 -9.61
N SER A 174 3.77 7.11 -10.83
CA SER A 174 2.66 7.73 -11.54
C SER A 174 1.88 6.70 -12.35
N THR A 175 0.59 6.64 -12.14
CA THR A 175 -0.31 5.81 -12.93
C THR A 175 -0.64 6.41 -14.31
N GLU A 176 -0.36 7.70 -14.51
CA GLU A 176 -0.55 8.40 -15.78
C GLU A 176 0.62 8.15 -16.75
N THR A 177 1.85 8.17 -16.24
CA THR A 177 3.05 7.98 -17.07
C THR A 177 3.62 6.57 -17.02
N GLY A 178 3.20 5.76 -16.04
CA GLY A 178 3.75 4.43 -15.79
C GLY A 178 5.05 4.43 -14.98
N GLU A 179 5.55 5.60 -14.56
CA GLU A 179 6.78 5.71 -13.77
C GLU A 179 6.68 4.91 -12.46
N GLY A 180 7.72 4.13 -12.15
CA GLY A 180 7.84 3.31 -10.95
C GLY A 180 6.98 2.03 -10.92
N ILE A 181 6.11 1.79 -11.93
CA ILE A 181 5.25 0.59 -11.95
C ILE A 181 6.08 -0.68 -12.25
N SER A 182 7.02 -0.59 -13.19
CA SER A 182 7.94 -1.69 -13.50
C SER A 182 8.85 -2.03 -12.32
N ASP A 183 9.36 -1.00 -11.65
CA ASP A 183 10.27 -1.16 -10.52
C ASP A 183 9.58 -1.84 -9.33
N LEU A 184 8.31 -1.47 -9.04
CA LEU A 184 7.50 -2.17 -8.04
C LEU A 184 7.26 -3.65 -8.41
N LYS A 185 7.00 -3.94 -9.70
CA LYS A 185 6.83 -5.32 -10.15
C LYS A 185 8.10 -6.15 -9.99
N GLU A 186 9.25 -5.58 -10.30
CA GLU A 186 10.55 -6.22 -10.11
C GLU A 186 10.77 -6.57 -8.63
N ILE A 187 10.52 -5.63 -7.71
CA ILE A 187 10.59 -5.88 -6.27
C ILE A 187 9.66 -7.03 -5.84
N PHE A 188 8.41 -7.07 -6.33
CA PHE A 188 7.49 -8.15 -5.98
C PHE A 188 7.96 -9.50 -6.53
N GLU A 189 8.53 -9.53 -7.74
CA GLU A 189 9.04 -10.77 -8.35
C GLU A 189 10.26 -11.29 -7.60
N ASP A 190 11.18 -10.42 -7.23
CA ASP A 190 12.36 -10.77 -6.42
C ASP A 190 11.94 -11.36 -5.07
N LEU A 191 11.06 -10.66 -4.34
CA LEU A 191 10.58 -11.11 -3.04
C LEU A 191 9.70 -12.37 -3.09
N ALA A 192 9.05 -12.64 -4.21
CA ALA A 192 8.25 -13.87 -4.38
C ALA A 192 9.12 -15.09 -4.75
N CYS A 193 10.30 -14.89 -5.34
CA CYS A 193 11.21 -15.96 -5.75
C CYS A 193 12.13 -16.47 -4.64
N ASP A 194 12.30 -15.76 -3.52
CA ASP A 194 13.24 -16.08 -2.44
C ASP A 194 13.00 -17.43 -1.72
N GLU A 195 11.98 -18.20 -2.08
CA GLU A 195 11.73 -19.54 -1.51
C GLU A 195 12.44 -20.69 -2.24
N GLU A 196 12.86 -20.53 -3.49
CA GLU A 196 13.47 -21.64 -4.24
C GLU A 196 14.93 -21.95 -3.82
N GLU A 197 15.60 -21.06 -3.08
CA GLU A 197 16.98 -21.27 -2.60
C GLU A 197 17.08 -21.87 -1.19
N LYS A 198 15.96 -22.09 -0.49
CA LYS A 198 15.94 -22.64 0.90
C LYS A 198 15.42 -24.08 1.02
N ALA A 199 15.16 -24.76 -0.09
CA ALA A 199 14.69 -26.15 -0.10
C ALA A 199 15.80 -27.16 -0.38
#